data_e41cdd1dc70131f5524a09f5bede75d1
#
_entry.id   e41cdd1dc70131f5524a09f5bede75d1
#
_cell.length_a   1.000
_cell.length_b   1.000
_cell.length_c   1.000
_cell.angle_alpha   90.00
_cell.angle_beta   90.00
_cell.angle_gamma   90.00
#
_symmetry.space_group_name_H-M   'P 1'
#
loop_
_entity.id
_entity.type
_entity.pdbx_description
1 polymer ?
#
loop_
_entity_poly.entity_id
_entity_poly.type
_entity_poly.pdbx_seq_one_letter_code
_entity_poly.pdbx_strand_id
1 'polypeptide(L)'
;MAFTVEERFIIETEKKLGANFPPDYVTKMMVENGGKVCGPPDERMLYPIFDSSDKKRLKRTCNDVVRETQNAHEWPGFPDDAVAIGSNGGGDKLVLLRAKYATEMMAEEVYWWDHETSELNKVASRFGDLVKG
;
A
#
# COMPACT_ATOMS: atom_id res chain seq x y z
N MET A 1 -4.22 -5.86 16.71
CA MET A 1 -5.32 -6.05 15.76
C MET A 1 -5.65 -4.75 15.06
N ALA A 2 -5.75 -4.79 13.74
CA ALA A 2 -6.06 -3.60 12.96
C ALA A 2 -7.55 -3.27 13.01
N PHE A 3 -7.88 -1.99 12.95
CA PHE A 3 -9.27 -1.53 12.90
C PHE A 3 -9.85 -1.71 11.50
N THR A 4 -11.18 -1.69 11.40
CA THR A 4 -11.86 -1.48 10.13
C THR A 4 -11.70 -0.02 9.72
N VAL A 5 -11.86 0.29 8.42
CA VAL A 5 -11.85 1.67 7.94
C VAL A 5 -13.05 1.89 7.01
N GLU A 6 -13.68 3.05 7.12
CA GLU A 6 -14.79 3.41 6.24
C GLU A 6 -14.29 3.77 4.85
N GLU A 7 -15.08 3.46 3.85
CA GLU A 7 -14.71 3.69 2.44
C GLU A 7 -14.35 5.15 2.15
N ARG A 8 -14.99 6.11 2.82
CA ARG A 8 -14.71 7.54 2.61
C ARG A 8 -13.24 7.90 2.82
N PHE A 9 -12.55 7.24 3.76
CA PHE A 9 -11.13 7.48 4.01
C PHE A 9 -10.27 6.89 2.90
N ILE A 10 -10.69 5.78 2.32
CA ILE A 10 -10.00 5.19 1.16
C ILE A 10 -10.14 6.12 -0.04
N ILE A 11 -11.35 6.66 -0.27
CA ILE A 11 -11.60 7.61 -1.35
C ILE A 11 -10.74 8.87 -1.19
N GLU A 12 -10.64 9.40 0.03
CA GLU A 12 -9.78 10.55 0.29
C GLU A 12 -8.31 10.24 -0.01
N THR A 13 -7.86 9.05 0.37
CA THR A 13 -6.49 8.60 0.09
C THR A 13 -6.26 8.51 -1.41
N GLU A 14 -7.21 7.93 -2.15
CA GLU A 14 -7.12 7.84 -3.61
C GLU A 14 -7.03 9.22 -4.26
N LYS A 15 -7.78 10.18 -3.76
CA LYS A 15 -7.71 11.57 -4.26
C LYS A 15 -6.34 12.18 -4.05
N LYS A 16 -5.73 11.95 -2.89
CA LYS A 16 -4.40 12.47 -2.58
C LYS A 16 -3.32 11.81 -3.44
N LEU A 17 -3.47 10.54 -3.74
CA LEU A 17 -2.53 9.80 -4.58
C LEU A 17 -2.75 10.04 -6.07
N GLY A 18 -3.97 10.44 -6.44
CA GLY A 18 -4.34 10.66 -7.84
C GLY A 18 -4.61 9.37 -8.62
N ALA A 19 -4.91 8.28 -7.93
CA ALA A 19 -5.22 7.01 -8.58
C ALA A 19 -6.08 6.15 -7.65
N ASN A 20 -6.90 5.29 -8.25
CA ASN A 20 -7.78 4.39 -7.52
C ASN A 20 -7.11 3.05 -7.26
N PHE A 21 -7.34 2.49 -6.08
CA PHE A 21 -6.83 1.18 -5.71
C PHE A 21 -7.60 0.05 -6.40
N PRO A 22 -6.96 -1.12 -6.59
CA PRO A 22 -7.68 -2.30 -7.03
C PRO A 22 -8.79 -2.68 -6.04
N PRO A 23 -9.92 -3.22 -6.52
CA PRO A 23 -11.06 -3.56 -5.63
C PRO A 23 -10.73 -4.52 -4.50
N ASP A 24 -9.89 -5.52 -4.72
CA ASP A 24 -9.53 -6.47 -3.68
C ASP A 24 -8.70 -5.84 -2.57
N TYR A 25 -7.87 -4.84 -2.90
CA TYR A 25 -7.16 -4.07 -1.89
C TYR A 25 -8.15 -3.26 -1.04
N VAL A 26 -9.10 -2.58 -1.68
CA VAL A 26 -10.12 -1.79 -0.98
C VAL A 26 -10.92 -2.67 -0.02
N THR A 27 -11.38 -3.82 -0.49
CA THR A 27 -12.17 -4.75 0.31
C THR A 27 -11.40 -5.19 1.56
N LYS A 28 -10.13 -5.56 1.38
CA LYS A 28 -9.28 -6.01 2.49
C LYS A 28 -9.07 -4.90 3.52
N MET A 29 -8.77 -3.68 3.07
CA MET A 29 -8.48 -2.57 3.97
C MET A 29 -9.72 -2.12 4.75
N MET A 30 -10.91 -2.26 4.19
CA MET A 30 -12.14 -1.94 4.91
C MET A 30 -12.38 -2.89 6.07
N VAL A 31 -11.97 -4.14 5.94
CA VAL A 31 -12.14 -5.17 6.99
C VAL A 31 -11.01 -5.08 8.01
N GLU A 32 -9.79 -4.89 7.55
CA GLU A 32 -8.60 -4.80 8.41
C GLU A 32 -7.68 -3.75 7.82
N ASN A 33 -7.65 -2.58 8.46
CA ASN A 33 -6.88 -1.44 7.96
C ASN A 33 -5.40 -1.58 8.32
N GLY A 34 -4.63 -2.15 7.42
CA GLY A 34 -3.23 -2.48 7.63
C GLY A 34 -3.05 -3.97 7.88
N GLY A 35 -2.23 -4.31 8.88
CA GLY A 35 -1.98 -5.70 9.22
C GLY A 35 -0.84 -6.33 8.44
N LYS A 36 -0.71 -7.63 8.55
CA LYS A 36 0.37 -8.40 7.92
C LYS A 36 -0.10 -9.12 6.68
N VAL A 37 0.78 -9.22 5.70
CA VAL A 37 0.60 -10.14 4.58
C VAL A 37 1.80 -11.05 4.52
N CYS A 38 1.56 -12.32 4.20
CA CYS A 38 2.61 -13.33 4.11
C CYS A 38 3.13 -13.43 2.69
N GLY A 39 4.37 -13.85 2.58
CA GLY A 39 4.99 -14.10 1.29
C GLY A 39 6.49 -14.23 1.44
N PRO A 40 7.14 -15.04 0.59
CA PRO A 40 8.59 -15.12 0.65
C PRO A 40 9.24 -13.81 0.21
N PRO A 41 10.41 -13.45 0.77
CA PRO A 41 11.06 -14.22 1.83
C PRO A 41 10.59 -13.91 3.24
N ASP A 42 9.90 -12.78 3.47
CA ASP A 42 9.58 -12.29 4.81
C ASP A 42 8.12 -11.87 4.96
N GLU A 43 7.68 -11.81 6.22
CA GLU A 43 6.40 -11.18 6.54
C GLU A 43 6.48 -9.69 6.22
N ARG A 44 5.40 -9.16 5.67
CA ARG A 44 5.31 -7.75 5.31
C ARG A 44 4.15 -7.11 6.05
N MET A 45 4.37 -5.88 6.51
CA MET A 45 3.34 -5.09 7.18
C MET A 45 2.74 -4.12 6.18
N LEU A 46 1.42 -4.08 6.11
CA LEU A 46 0.72 -3.09 5.28
C LEU A 46 0.63 -1.78 6.04
N TYR A 47 0.84 -0.67 5.33
CA TYR A 47 0.57 0.66 5.89
C TYR A 47 -0.95 0.86 5.95
N PRO A 48 -1.45 1.54 6.99
CA PRO A 48 -2.88 1.81 7.08
C PRO A 48 -3.33 2.93 6.14
N ILE A 49 -4.62 2.96 5.87
CA ILE A 49 -5.29 4.13 5.30
C ILE A 49 -5.51 5.12 6.45
N PHE A 50 -5.24 6.40 6.21
CA PHE A 50 -5.43 7.44 7.23
C PHE A 50 -6.89 7.48 7.68
N ASP A 51 -7.12 7.41 8.98
CA ASP A 51 -8.45 7.36 9.57
C ASP A 51 -8.51 8.32 10.75
N SER A 52 -9.20 9.43 10.57
CA SER A 52 -9.33 10.48 11.57
C SER A 52 -10.68 10.44 12.31
N SER A 53 -11.40 9.32 12.25
CA SER A 53 -12.73 9.21 12.83
C SER A 53 -12.75 9.30 14.36
N ASP A 54 -11.65 8.92 15.02
CA ASP A 54 -11.48 9.14 16.46
C ASP A 54 -9.99 9.26 16.78
N LYS A 55 -9.68 9.63 18.03
CA LYS A 55 -8.29 9.87 18.46
C LYS A 55 -7.41 8.62 18.37
N LYS A 56 -7.99 7.47 18.66
CA LYS A 56 -7.25 6.20 18.68
C LYS A 56 -6.88 5.78 17.25
N ARG A 57 -7.84 5.91 16.32
CA ARG A 57 -7.61 5.59 14.91
C ARG A 57 -6.65 6.58 14.27
N LEU A 58 -6.80 7.87 14.58
CA LEU A 58 -5.89 8.90 14.09
C LEU A 58 -4.44 8.57 14.47
N LYS A 59 -4.23 8.21 15.72
CA LYS A 59 -2.89 7.89 16.23
C LYS A 59 -2.31 6.63 15.57
N ARG A 60 -3.14 5.60 15.35
CA ARG A 60 -2.70 4.34 14.76
C ARG A 60 -2.47 4.38 13.26
N THR A 61 -2.99 5.40 12.59
CA THR A 61 -2.90 5.50 11.12
C THR A 61 -2.04 6.67 10.65
N CYS A 62 -1.21 7.22 11.53
CA CYS A 62 -0.37 8.36 11.17
C CYS A 62 0.74 8.00 10.16
N ASN A 63 1.14 6.73 10.10
CA ASN A 63 2.08 6.23 9.09
C ASN A 63 1.33 5.65 7.90
N ASP A 64 0.40 6.43 7.37
CA ASP A 64 -0.51 5.98 6.32
C ASP A 64 0.15 5.87 4.94
N VAL A 65 -0.59 5.27 4.01
CA VAL A 65 -0.12 5.01 2.64
C VAL A 65 0.37 6.28 1.94
N VAL A 66 -0.35 7.40 2.09
CA VAL A 66 0.03 8.67 1.44
C VAL A 66 1.38 9.15 1.98
N ARG A 67 1.51 9.18 3.30
CA ARG A 67 2.73 9.65 3.95
C ARG A 67 3.93 8.76 3.60
N GLU A 68 3.74 7.44 3.65
CA GLU A 68 4.82 6.51 3.36
C GLU A 68 5.19 6.50 1.88
N THR A 69 4.24 6.75 0.99
CA THR A 69 4.53 6.91 -0.43
C THR A 69 5.36 8.17 -0.67
N GLN A 70 5.01 9.28 -0.03
CA GLN A 70 5.77 10.53 -0.14
C GLN A 70 7.20 10.34 0.36
N ASN A 71 7.37 9.65 1.49
CA ASN A 71 8.70 9.36 2.02
C ASN A 71 9.51 8.46 1.09
N ALA A 72 8.85 7.45 0.51
CA ALA A 72 9.51 6.52 -0.41
C ALA A 72 10.01 7.21 -1.68
N HIS A 73 9.26 8.20 -2.18
CA HIS A 73 9.66 8.94 -3.38
C HIS A 73 10.94 9.77 -3.18
N GLU A 74 11.36 9.98 -1.95
CA GLU A 74 12.62 10.64 -1.66
C GLU A 74 13.82 9.69 -1.77
N TRP A 75 13.58 8.38 -1.82
CA TRP A 75 14.65 7.39 -1.97
C TRP A 75 15.10 7.29 -3.42
N PRO A 76 16.42 7.26 -3.66
CA PRO A 76 16.94 7.07 -5.03
C PRO A 76 16.43 5.76 -5.63
N GLY A 77 15.95 5.83 -6.87
CA GLY A 77 15.50 4.64 -7.59
C GLY A 77 14.07 4.20 -7.31
N PHE A 78 13.36 4.85 -6.39
CA PHE A 78 11.95 4.50 -6.17
C PHE A 78 11.13 4.95 -7.39
N PRO A 79 10.30 4.06 -8.00
CA PRO A 79 9.58 4.40 -9.22
C PRO A 79 8.59 5.54 -9.02
N ASP A 80 8.53 6.47 -9.99
CA ASP A 80 7.64 7.64 -9.93
C ASP A 80 6.16 7.25 -9.93
N ASP A 81 5.82 6.12 -10.56
CA ASP A 81 4.45 5.63 -10.67
C ASP A 81 4.06 4.65 -9.57
N ALA A 82 4.90 4.47 -8.55
CA ALA A 82 4.66 3.51 -7.48
C ALA A 82 4.00 4.15 -6.26
N VAL A 83 3.12 3.35 -5.64
CA VAL A 83 2.46 3.69 -4.38
C VAL A 83 2.92 2.65 -3.35
N ALA A 84 3.53 3.10 -2.27
CA ALA A 84 4.01 2.21 -1.21
C ALA A 84 2.84 1.78 -0.32
N ILE A 85 2.53 0.48 -0.29
CA ILE A 85 1.42 -0.04 0.50
C ILE A 85 1.88 -0.88 1.68
N GLY A 86 3.16 -1.18 1.77
CA GLY A 86 3.69 -1.96 2.88
C GLY A 86 5.20 -2.00 2.90
N SER A 87 5.75 -2.65 3.92
CA SER A 87 7.19 -2.71 4.14
C SER A 87 7.55 -3.93 4.98
N ASN A 88 8.82 -4.35 4.90
CA ASN A 88 9.37 -5.36 5.80
C ASN A 88 10.09 -4.73 7.02
N GLY A 89 10.09 -3.39 7.10
CA GLY A 89 10.81 -2.68 8.15
C GLY A 89 12.27 -2.39 7.85
N GLY A 90 12.81 -2.96 6.78
CA GLY A 90 14.22 -2.80 6.42
C GLY A 90 14.48 -1.87 5.25
N GLY A 91 13.47 -1.14 4.80
CA GLY A 91 13.60 -0.21 3.69
C GLY A 91 12.97 -0.69 2.39
N ASP A 92 12.78 -1.98 2.22
CA ASP A 92 12.10 -2.53 1.06
C ASP A 92 10.60 -2.27 1.14
N LYS A 93 9.97 -2.07 0.01
CA LYS A 93 8.56 -1.67 -0.04
C LYS A 93 7.72 -2.61 -0.89
N LEU A 94 6.50 -2.87 -0.39
CA LEU A 94 5.47 -3.51 -1.19
C LEU A 94 4.74 -2.40 -1.92
N VAL A 95 4.64 -2.48 -3.26
CA VAL A 95 4.13 -1.37 -4.06
C VAL A 95 3.08 -1.81 -5.07
N LEU A 96 2.18 -0.87 -5.39
CA LEU A 96 1.29 -0.96 -6.54
C LEU A 96 1.76 0.09 -7.55
N LEU A 97 1.62 -0.20 -8.82
CA LEU A 97 2.01 0.72 -9.89
C LEU A 97 0.77 1.29 -10.57
N ARG A 98 0.86 2.52 -11.07
CA ARG A 98 -0.21 3.09 -11.90
C ARG A 98 -0.31 2.28 -13.19
N ALA A 99 -1.52 2.08 -13.68
CA ALA A 99 -1.72 1.37 -14.96
C ALA A 99 -1.17 2.21 -16.10
N LYS A 100 -0.55 1.56 -17.08
CA LYS A 100 0.11 2.24 -18.21
C LYS A 100 -0.85 3.05 -19.09
N TYR A 101 -2.06 2.54 -19.26
CA TYR A 101 -3.04 3.12 -20.18
C TYR A 101 -4.17 3.85 -19.48
N ALA A 102 -4.17 3.84 -18.14
CA ALA A 102 -5.20 4.50 -17.35
C ALA A 102 -4.56 4.91 -16.02
N THR A 103 -3.80 6.00 -16.04
CA THR A 103 -2.98 6.42 -14.89
C THR A 103 -3.80 6.81 -13.65
N GLU A 104 -5.11 7.05 -13.80
CA GLU A 104 -6.03 7.25 -12.68
C GLU A 104 -6.39 5.94 -11.97
N MET A 105 -5.95 4.80 -12.51
CA MET A 105 -6.14 3.48 -11.90
C MET A 105 -4.79 2.87 -11.58
N MET A 106 -4.72 2.12 -10.49
CA MET A 106 -3.55 1.31 -10.19
C MET A 106 -3.71 -0.06 -10.83
N ALA A 107 -2.60 -0.63 -11.32
CA ALA A 107 -2.60 -1.98 -11.87
C ALA A 107 -2.83 -2.99 -10.75
N GLU A 108 -3.36 -4.17 -11.09
CA GLU A 108 -3.68 -5.20 -10.09
C GLU A 108 -2.44 -5.92 -9.57
N GLU A 109 -1.36 -5.94 -10.34
CA GLU A 109 -0.12 -6.63 -9.96
C GLU A 109 0.54 -5.97 -8.77
N VAL A 110 1.11 -6.78 -7.88
CA VAL A 110 1.80 -6.29 -6.69
C VAL A 110 3.28 -6.58 -6.85
N TYR A 111 4.12 -5.60 -6.53
CA TYR A 111 5.56 -5.70 -6.67
C TYR A 111 6.26 -5.46 -5.34
N TRP A 112 7.47 -6.03 -5.24
CA TRP A 112 8.39 -5.80 -4.13
C TRP A 112 9.54 -4.95 -4.66
N TRP A 113 9.75 -3.78 -4.06
CA TRP A 113 10.83 -2.88 -4.43
C TRP A 113 11.98 -3.06 -3.45
N ASP A 114 13.16 -3.41 -3.98
CA ASP A 114 14.38 -3.58 -3.19
C ASP A 114 15.12 -2.23 -3.16
N HIS A 115 15.27 -1.66 -1.96
CA HIS A 115 15.89 -0.35 -1.81
C HIS A 115 17.40 -0.33 -2.10
N GLU A 116 18.06 -1.47 -2.02
CA GLU A 116 19.50 -1.57 -2.28
C GLU A 116 19.82 -1.63 -3.76
N THR A 117 19.02 -2.32 -4.54
CA THR A 117 19.24 -2.53 -5.97
C THR A 117 18.31 -1.72 -6.85
N SER A 118 17.23 -1.17 -6.29
CA SER A 118 16.14 -0.50 -7.00
C SER A 118 15.37 -1.43 -7.93
N GLU A 119 15.49 -2.74 -7.75
CA GLU A 119 14.76 -3.70 -8.55
C GLU A 119 13.32 -3.86 -8.11
N LEU A 120 12.43 -4.06 -9.08
CA LEU A 120 11.03 -4.41 -8.86
C LEU A 120 10.83 -5.87 -9.21
N ASN A 121 10.29 -6.63 -8.26
CA ASN A 121 9.99 -8.04 -8.47
C ASN A 121 8.51 -8.27 -8.24
N LYS A 122 7.83 -8.84 -9.23
CA LYS A 122 6.41 -9.16 -9.10
C LYS A 122 6.23 -10.26 -8.06
N VAL A 123 5.40 -9.99 -7.05
CA VAL A 123 5.14 -10.96 -5.98
C VAL A 123 3.72 -11.53 -6.03
N ALA A 124 2.81 -10.89 -6.75
CA ALA A 124 1.46 -11.40 -6.93
C ALA A 124 0.82 -10.79 -8.18
N SER A 125 -0.06 -11.54 -8.82
CA SER A 125 -0.83 -11.05 -9.97
C SER A 125 -1.97 -10.14 -9.52
N ARG A 126 -2.44 -10.32 -8.27
CA ARG A 126 -3.48 -9.51 -7.67
C ARG A 126 -3.22 -9.43 -6.16
N PHE A 127 -3.66 -8.32 -5.56
CA PHE A 127 -3.49 -8.13 -4.12
C PHE A 127 -4.12 -9.26 -3.30
N GLY A 128 -5.29 -9.75 -3.72
CA GLY A 128 -5.98 -10.82 -3.03
C GLY A 128 -5.17 -12.11 -2.87
N ASP A 129 -4.22 -12.36 -3.77
CA ASP A 129 -3.36 -13.53 -3.70
C ASP A 129 -2.38 -13.47 -2.51
N LEU A 130 -2.02 -12.26 -2.06
CA LEU A 130 -1.15 -12.08 -0.89
C LEU A 130 -1.89 -12.37 0.42
N VAL A 131 -3.17 -12.04 0.46
CA VAL A 131 -3.96 -12.14 1.70
C VAL A 131 -4.26 -13.56 2.08
N LYS A 132 -4.17 -14.48 1.12
CA LYS A 132 -4.44 -15.90 1.32
C LYS A 132 -3.25 -16.68 1.86
N GLY A 133 -2.15 -16.02 2.09
CA GLY A 133 -0.89 -16.63 2.49
C GLY A 133 -0.87 -17.60 3.64
#